data_0090eeccfd5bbf50e2922c063113338b
#
_entry.id   0090eeccfd5bbf50e2922c063113338b
#
_cell.length_a   1.000
_cell.length_b   1.000
_cell.length_c   1.000
_cell.angle_alpha   90.00
_cell.angle_beta   90.00
_cell.angle_gamma   90.00
#
_symmetry.space_group_name_H-M   'P 1'
#
loop_
_entity.id
_entity.type
_entity.pdbx_description
1 polymer ?
#
loop_
_entity_poly.entity_id
_entity_poly.type
_entity_poly.pdbx_seq_one_letter_code
_entity_poly.pdbx_strand_id
1 'polypeptide(L)'
;MELAQAYFLLKSLKDNIPDRHEVEQKWVDDYHSIVDAVAKETGADLTAFRVDVTDLHHPVISARRGFARRGRIVPGSVQYGSSTVIERSRLMHRLDAALSYFQFKQGAGDAMKSIGFKQES
;
A
#
# COMPACT_ATOMS: atom_id res chain seq x y z
N MET A 1 4.08 18.35 2.26
CA MET A 1 3.47 17.63 3.41
C MET A 1 4.54 17.27 4.43
N GLU A 2 4.34 17.61 5.67
CA GLU A 2 5.28 17.30 6.75
C GLU A 2 5.26 15.82 7.10
N LEU A 3 6.38 15.31 7.62
CA LEU A 3 6.49 13.90 8.01
C LEU A 3 5.46 13.51 9.07
N ALA A 4 5.23 14.38 10.07
CA ALA A 4 4.25 14.11 11.11
C ALA A 4 2.85 13.99 10.54
N GLN A 5 2.47 14.89 9.64
CA GLN A 5 1.18 14.87 8.97
C GLN A 5 1.04 13.62 8.12
N ALA A 6 2.07 13.26 7.35
CA ALA A 6 2.07 12.07 6.53
C ALA A 6 1.93 10.81 7.38
N TYR A 7 2.61 10.74 8.52
CA TYR A 7 2.51 9.63 9.45
C TYR A 7 1.06 9.43 9.92
N PHE A 8 0.41 10.51 10.35
CA PHE A 8 -0.98 10.45 10.80
C PHE A 8 -1.92 10.04 9.69
N LEU A 9 -1.71 10.58 8.47
CA LEU A 9 -2.56 10.22 7.33
C LEU A 9 -2.39 8.75 6.95
N LEU A 10 -1.16 8.24 6.94
CA LEU A 10 -0.91 6.83 6.64
C LEU A 10 -1.50 5.93 7.72
N LYS A 11 -1.38 6.31 8.98
CA LYS A 11 -1.93 5.52 10.08
C LYS A 11 -3.45 5.49 10.02
N SER A 12 -4.08 6.62 9.71
CA SER A 12 -5.52 6.70 9.51
C SER A 12 -5.96 5.85 8.31
N LEU A 13 -5.21 5.92 7.21
CA LEU A 13 -5.47 5.10 6.03
C LEU A 13 -5.41 3.62 6.38
N LYS A 14 -4.38 3.20 7.10
CA LYS A 14 -4.22 1.81 7.54
C LYS A 14 -5.42 1.34 8.35
N ASP A 15 -5.88 2.17 9.28
CA ASP A 15 -7.00 1.83 10.16
C ASP A 15 -8.32 1.73 9.40
N ASN A 16 -8.43 2.41 8.25
CA ASN A 16 -9.64 2.43 7.46
C ASN A 16 -9.67 1.39 6.34
N ILE A 17 -8.53 0.77 6.01
CA ILE A 17 -8.50 -0.26 4.97
C ILE A 17 -9.36 -1.45 5.42
N PRO A 18 -10.32 -1.89 4.57
CA PRO A 18 -11.19 -3.01 4.92
C PRO A 18 -10.41 -4.29 5.24
N ASP A 19 -10.89 -5.05 6.20
CA ASP A 19 -10.30 -6.34 6.56
C ASP A 19 -10.82 -7.42 5.59
N ARG A 20 -10.25 -7.43 4.39
CA ARG A 20 -10.56 -8.38 3.32
C ARG A 20 -9.27 -8.89 2.74
N HIS A 21 -9.34 -10.03 2.06
CA HIS A 21 -8.17 -10.58 1.37
C HIS A 21 -7.66 -9.62 0.30
N GLU A 22 -8.55 -8.98 -0.44
CA GLU A 22 -8.22 -8.01 -1.50
C GLU A 22 -8.94 -6.70 -1.25
N VAL A 23 -8.28 -5.60 -1.58
CA VAL A 23 -8.84 -4.25 -1.43
C VAL A 23 -8.72 -3.50 -2.75
N GLU A 24 -9.57 -2.51 -2.94
CA GLU A 24 -9.68 -1.75 -4.17
C GLU A 24 -8.45 -0.87 -4.41
N GLN A 25 -8.18 -0.56 -5.66
CA GLN A 25 -7.04 0.27 -6.07
C GLN A 25 -7.08 1.67 -5.45
N LYS A 26 -8.25 2.19 -5.10
CA LYS A 26 -8.35 3.52 -4.47
C LYS A 26 -7.49 3.64 -3.21
N TRP A 27 -7.33 2.54 -2.46
CA TRP A 27 -6.48 2.53 -1.28
C TRP A 27 -5.01 2.66 -1.63
N VAL A 28 -4.60 2.06 -2.75
CA VAL A 28 -3.25 2.23 -3.29
C VAL A 28 -3.03 3.65 -3.76
N ASP A 29 -4.01 4.23 -4.45
CA ASP A 29 -3.92 5.60 -4.96
C ASP A 29 -3.81 6.60 -3.81
N ASP A 30 -4.59 6.42 -2.76
CA ASP A 30 -4.52 7.27 -1.56
C ASP A 30 -3.15 7.15 -0.89
N TYR A 31 -2.64 5.94 -0.77
CA TYR A 31 -1.31 5.69 -0.23
C TYR A 31 -0.23 6.37 -1.06
N HIS A 32 -0.27 6.20 -2.37
CA HIS A 32 0.70 6.83 -3.28
C HIS A 32 0.63 8.35 -3.21
N SER A 33 -0.55 8.93 -3.09
CA SER A 33 -0.70 10.39 -2.95
C SER A 33 0.05 10.93 -1.75
N ILE A 34 -0.03 10.22 -0.62
CA ILE A 34 0.67 10.64 0.60
C ILE A 34 2.18 10.49 0.43
N VAL A 35 2.63 9.34 -0.08
CA VAL A 35 4.06 9.09 -0.29
C VAL A 35 4.66 10.11 -1.26
N ASP A 36 3.97 10.38 -2.36
CA ASP A 36 4.44 11.32 -3.38
C ASP A 36 4.47 12.76 -2.85
N ALA A 37 3.51 13.15 -2.03
CA ALA A 37 3.50 14.47 -1.41
C ALA A 37 4.70 14.67 -0.48
N VAL A 38 5.05 13.66 0.31
CA VAL A 38 6.23 13.70 1.17
C VAL A 38 7.51 13.74 0.34
N ALA A 39 7.60 12.92 -0.69
CA ALA A 39 8.76 12.89 -1.56
C ALA A 39 8.99 14.25 -2.22
N LYS A 40 7.93 14.89 -2.68
CA LYS A 40 7.99 16.21 -3.30
C LYS A 40 8.49 17.27 -2.31
N GLU A 41 8.01 17.24 -1.08
CA GLU A 41 8.37 18.23 -0.08
C GLU A 41 9.78 18.07 0.44
N THR A 42 10.18 16.82 0.71
CA THR A 42 11.49 16.52 1.32
C THR A 42 12.60 16.34 0.29
N GLY A 43 12.23 16.12 -0.98
CA GLY A 43 13.20 15.78 -2.02
C GLY A 43 13.75 14.36 -1.91
N ALA A 44 13.23 13.56 -0.99
CA ALA A 44 13.67 12.18 -0.80
C ALA A 44 13.12 11.26 -1.89
N ASP A 45 13.90 10.23 -2.26
CA ASP A 45 13.44 9.19 -3.17
C ASP A 45 12.69 8.13 -2.39
N LEU A 46 11.38 8.14 -2.47
CA LEU A 46 10.50 7.20 -1.79
C LEU A 46 9.91 6.15 -2.72
N THR A 47 10.52 5.96 -3.89
CA THR A 47 10.04 5.00 -4.88
C THR A 47 9.94 3.57 -4.32
N ALA A 48 10.86 3.20 -3.43
CA ALA A 48 10.86 1.88 -2.81
C ALA A 48 9.62 1.59 -1.96
N PHE A 49 8.90 2.62 -1.54
CA PHE A 49 7.68 2.48 -0.73
C PHE A 49 6.42 2.40 -1.57
N ARG A 50 6.53 2.62 -2.88
CA ARG A 50 5.37 2.52 -3.76
C ARG A 50 5.01 1.05 -3.99
N VAL A 51 3.71 0.80 -4.15
CA VAL A 51 3.21 -0.54 -4.50
C VAL A 51 3.61 -0.84 -5.93
N ASP A 52 4.07 -2.06 -6.18
CA ASP A 52 4.41 -2.51 -7.52
C ASP A 52 3.14 -2.64 -8.36
N VAL A 53 3.17 -2.11 -9.58
CA VAL A 53 2.03 -2.20 -10.51
C VAL A 53 1.65 -3.65 -10.78
N THR A 54 2.63 -4.57 -10.76
CA THR A 54 2.39 -5.99 -10.99
C THR A 54 1.59 -6.66 -9.88
N ASP A 55 1.49 -6.03 -8.71
CA ASP A 55 0.67 -6.53 -7.60
C ASP A 55 -0.81 -6.21 -7.79
N LEU A 56 -1.12 -5.27 -8.69
CA LEU A 56 -2.50 -4.91 -9.00
C LEU A 56 -3.09 -5.90 -10.01
N HIS A 57 -4.31 -6.34 -9.77
CA HIS A 57 -4.97 -7.30 -10.66
C HIS A 57 -6.48 -7.14 -10.57
N HIS A 58 -7.19 -7.79 -11.50
CA HIS A 58 -8.64 -7.84 -11.44
C HIS A 58 -9.08 -9.02 -10.56
N PRO A 59 -10.06 -8.83 -9.67
CA PRO A 59 -10.51 -9.91 -8.81
C PRO A 59 -11.20 -10.99 -9.61
N VAL A 60 -11.01 -12.25 -9.20
CA VAL A 60 -11.76 -13.36 -9.76
C VAL A 60 -13.13 -13.38 -9.09
N ILE A 61 -14.19 -13.13 -9.86
CA ILE A 61 -15.54 -13.11 -9.34
C ILE A 61 -16.28 -14.43 -9.63
N SER A 62 -15.79 -15.22 -10.60
CA SER A 62 -16.39 -16.48 -10.97
C SER A 62 -15.34 -17.36 -11.61
N ALA A 63 -15.30 -18.63 -11.21
CA ALA A 63 -14.44 -19.64 -11.81
C ALA A 63 -15.25 -20.91 -12.00
N ARG A 64 -15.17 -21.50 -13.18
CA ARG A 64 -15.88 -22.72 -13.53
C ARG A 64 -14.88 -23.75 -14.03
N ARG A 65 -14.93 -24.95 -13.47
CA ARG A 65 -14.11 -26.05 -13.95
C ARG A 65 -14.56 -26.53 -15.31
N GLY A 66 -13.59 -26.92 -16.14
CA GLY A 66 -13.87 -27.69 -17.33
C GLY A 66 -14.36 -29.10 -16.97
N PHE A 67 -15.18 -29.67 -17.79
CA PHE A 67 -15.69 -31.02 -17.59
C PHE A 67 -16.00 -31.71 -18.93
N ALA A 68 -16.01 -33.03 -18.91
CA ALA A 68 -16.42 -33.83 -20.07
C ALA A 68 -17.88 -34.23 -19.91
N ARG A 69 -18.66 -34.07 -20.97
CA ARG A 69 -20.07 -34.44 -20.97
C ARG A 69 -20.45 -34.99 -22.34
N ARG A 70 -20.99 -36.20 -22.38
CA ARG A 70 -21.43 -36.84 -23.61
C ARG A 70 -20.33 -36.84 -24.68
N GLY A 71 -19.10 -37.15 -24.31
CA GLY A 71 -17.97 -37.16 -25.24
C GLY A 71 -17.47 -35.80 -25.64
N ARG A 72 -17.99 -34.71 -25.06
CA ARG A 72 -17.50 -33.34 -25.26
C ARG A 72 -16.74 -32.87 -24.06
N ILE A 73 -15.71 -32.07 -24.33
CA ILE A 73 -14.97 -31.37 -23.30
C ILE A 73 -15.49 -29.95 -23.25
N VAL A 74 -16.04 -29.57 -22.09
CA VAL A 74 -16.46 -28.19 -21.85
C VAL A 74 -15.33 -27.49 -21.09
N PRO A 75 -14.69 -26.47 -21.70
CA PRO A 75 -13.57 -25.80 -21.04
C PRO A 75 -14.03 -25.04 -19.82
N GLY A 76 -13.14 -24.95 -18.84
CA GLY A 76 -13.35 -24.09 -17.69
C GLY A 76 -13.33 -22.63 -18.09
N SER A 77 -13.90 -21.79 -17.26
CA SER A 77 -13.90 -20.34 -17.48
C SER A 77 -13.64 -19.60 -16.17
N VAL A 78 -13.02 -18.44 -16.29
CA VAL A 78 -12.76 -17.54 -15.15
C VAL A 78 -13.26 -16.16 -15.55
N GLN A 79 -14.07 -15.57 -14.69
CA GLN A 79 -14.53 -14.20 -14.87
C GLN A 79 -13.84 -13.28 -13.87
N TYR A 80 -13.38 -12.15 -14.37
CA TYR A 80 -12.70 -11.14 -13.55
C TYR A 80 -13.59 -9.93 -13.38
N GLY A 81 -13.49 -9.29 -12.21
CA GLY A 81 -14.17 -8.02 -11.96
C GLY A 81 -13.59 -6.92 -12.81
N SER A 82 -14.36 -5.86 -13.05
CA SER A 82 -13.92 -4.70 -13.84
C SER A 82 -12.98 -3.79 -13.05
N SER A 83 -13.05 -3.79 -11.74
CA SER A 83 -12.19 -2.98 -10.88
C SER A 83 -10.85 -3.67 -10.65
N THR A 84 -9.83 -2.86 -10.37
CA THR A 84 -8.51 -3.36 -10.03
C THR A 84 -8.38 -3.46 -8.51
N VAL A 85 -7.78 -4.54 -8.04
CA VAL A 85 -7.57 -4.80 -6.61
C VAL A 85 -6.14 -5.23 -6.34
N ILE A 86 -5.76 -5.20 -5.07
CA ILE A 86 -4.47 -5.70 -4.58
C ILE A 86 -4.72 -6.57 -3.36
N GLU A 87 -3.89 -7.56 -3.13
CA GLU A 87 -3.90 -8.29 -1.86
C GLU A 87 -3.63 -7.32 -0.72
N ARG A 88 -4.50 -7.33 0.29
CA ARG A 88 -4.38 -6.43 1.43
C ARG A 88 -3.02 -6.55 2.10
N SER A 89 -2.49 -7.77 2.23
CA SER A 89 -1.20 -8.02 2.86
C SER A 89 -0.05 -7.28 2.17
N ARG A 90 -0.10 -7.20 0.84
CA ARG A 90 0.95 -6.50 0.07
C ARG A 90 0.90 -5.00 0.29
N LEU A 91 -0.30 -4.43 0.28
CA LEU A 91 -0.48 -3.00 0.56
C LEU A 91 -0.07 -2.69 2.00
N MET A 92 -0.49 -3.52 2.95
CA MET A 92 -0.16 -3.34 4.37
C MET A 92 1.34 -3.42 4.62
N HIS A 93 2.02 -4.32 3.92
CA HIS A 93 3.47 -4.45 4.03
C HIS A 93 4.18 -3.15 3.62
N ARG A 94 3.79 -2.58 2.49
CA ARG A 94 4.37 -1.31 2.02
C ARG A 94 4.02 -0.16 2.95
N LEU A 95 2.78 -0.13 3.41
CA LEU A 95 2.30 0.92 4.30
C LEU A 95 3.02 0.87 5.64
N ASP A 96 3.21 -0.31 6.22
CA ASP A 96 3.95 -0.48 7.47
C ASP A 96 5.42 -0.09 7.32
N ALA A 97 6.02 -0.40 6.18
CA ALA A 97 7.39 0.02 5.88
C ALA A 97 7.50 1.55 5.84
N ALA A 98 6.55 2.21 5.19
CA ALA A 98 6.52 3.67 5.12
C ALA A 98 6.30 4.31 6.49
N LEU A 99 5.39 3.75 7.28
CA LEU A 99 5.14 4.22 8.65
C LEU A 99 6.41 4.13 9.51
N SER A 100 7.10 3.00 9.44
CA SER A 100 8.36 2.80 10.18
C SER A 100 9.44 3.78 9.74
N TYR A 101 9.54 4.03 8.44
CA TYR A 101 10.49 4.98 7.88
C TYR A 101 10.20 6.40 8.38
N PHE A 102 8.94 6.83 8.31
CA PHE A 102 8.56 8.18 8.74
C PHE A 102 8.74 8.36 10.25
N GLN A 103 8.42 7.35 11.02
CA GLN A 103 8.62 7.37 12.47
C GLN A 103 10.11 7.48 12.81
N PHE A 104 10.95 6.71 12.13
CA PHE A 104 12.39 6.76 12.31
C PHE A 104 12.95 8.14 11.98
N LYS A 105 12.56 8.72 10.86
CA LYS A 105 13.02 10.04 10.43
C LYS A 105 12.61 11.13 11.42
N GLN A 106 11.37 11.06 11.90
CA GLN A 106 10.87 12.03 12.87
C GLN A 106 11.58 11.88 14.22
N GLY A 107 11.74 10.65 14.70
CA GLY A 107 12.43 10.35 15.93
C GLY A 107 13.90 10.75 15.90
N ALA A 108 14.58 10.53 14.78
CA ALA A 108 15.97 10.94 14.60
C ALA A 108 16.09 12.45 14.66
N GLY A 109 15.17 13.19 14.04
CA GLY A 109 15.15 14.65 14.10
C GLY A 109 14.96 15.16 15.52
N ASP A 110 14.05 14.56 16.27
CA ASP A 110 13.78 14.92 17.66
C ASP A 110 14.98 14.60 18.57
N ALA A 111 15.62 13.44 18.35
CA ALA A 111 16.80 13.05 19.11
C ALA A 111 17.95 14.05 18.89
N MET A 112 18.15 14.48 17.66
CA MET A 112 19.18 15.48 17.35
C MET A 112 18.90 16.82 18.02
N LYS A 113 17.66 17.23 18.10
CA LYS A 113 17.27 18.45 18.79
C LYS A 113 17.51 18.35 20.30
N SER A 114 17.28 17.18 20.89
CA SER A 114 17.45 16.95 22.31
C SER A 114 18.92 16.93 22.74
N ILE A 115 19.78 16.37 21.93
CA ILE A 115 21.22 16.23 22.22
C ILE A 115 21.93 17.51 21.94
N GLY A 116 21.40 18.31 21.27
CA GLY A 116 21.97 19.50 20.80
C GLY A 116 22.67 20.48 21.62
N PHE A 117 22.57 18.81 22.28
CA PHE A 117 22.95 18.58 22.24
C PHE A 117 23.17 18.75 22.60
N LYS A 118 23.28 18.62 23.38
CA LYS A 118 23.36 18.15 23.50
C LYS A 118 23.35 18.23 23.13
N GLN A 119 23.49 18.40 23.18
CA GLN A 119 23.34 18.20 22.49
C GLN A 119 22.88 18.71 22.23
N GLU A 120 22.99 19.13 22.47
CA GLU A 120 22.47 19.28 21.90
C GLU A 120 21.96 19.66 21.74
N SER A 121 21.98 20.13 22.21
CA SER A 121 21.47 20.25 21.65
C SER A 121 21.11 20.40 21.40
#